data_1ee15183d88c265a12c5c8ece83978b3
#
_entry.id   1ee15183d88c265a12c5c8ece83978b3
#
_cell.length_a   1.000
_cell.length_b   1.000
_cell.length_c   1.000
_cell.angle_alpha   90.00
_cell.angle_beta   90.00
_cell.angle_gamma   90.00
#
_symmetry.space_group_name_H-M   'P 1'
#
loop_
_entity.id
_entity.type
_entity.pdbx_description
1 polymer ?
#
loop_
_entity_poly.entity_id
_entity_poly.type
_entity_poly.pdbx_seq_one_letter_code
_entity_poly.pdbx_strand_id
1 'polypeptide(L)'
;PLDSSAASDVYKRQFLQSPLQVIAFQFLVIAITLLAIWKGAKAIEKVNVILMTSLFVLLFMTLGLSLWMDMSDGSLDGALFMFTVDPAMLGEPEVWINGLSQSAWSCSAGMGMAITYAVYMRKDEDTVLNAFTMGFANNSISIIAGLAVLSAIFAVSADPLATVTNGSSAITFLALPEVFAQAPGGAVGAFVMMSGFFLALSFAAITSMISTVELCVRNFVDHGYDRQRSVLITSIAIFFFGLPSAVMWVKLDAAGVAFPEFLEVQDHIWGYGLMFSGLFIAFSIWKYGYIKWKKEVELGKAPPGFYGYLGVGVSAFRDDYINTGDNDLEVGRWWDLCLYLAFPILFSVLMLSYFGDMIANTEDVWNPANPKGLGIILAFWSVVAIVFISLNKWLIARPLYRNVPEGAEADISLLPGGDDPLVTVLGADASIDMTELVAEAID
;
A
#
# COMPACT_ATOMS: atom_id res chain seq x y z
N PRO A 1 10.54 -40.79 4.51
CA PRO A 1 10.14 -39.42 4.17
C PRO A 1 10.24 -38.61 5.45
N LEU A 2 11.06 -37.54 5.42
CA LEU A 2 11.04 -36.53 6.47
C LEU A 2 9.63 -35.99 6.52
N ASP A 3 8.98 -36.17 7.65
CA ASP A 3 7.68 -35.63 7.94
C ASP A 3 7.71 -34.12 7.60
N SER A 4 6.76 -33.64 6.79
CA SER A 4 6.72 -32.23 6.35
C SER A 4 6.71 -31.25 7.53
N SER A 5 6.19 -31.69 8.68
CA SER A 5 6.29 -30.99 9.96
C SER A 5 7.75 -30.86 10.45
N ALA A 6 8.56 -31.90 10.30
CA ALA A 6 9.93 -31.90 10.75
C ALA A 6 10.84 -31.02 9.85
N ALA A 7 10.61 -30.99 8.54
CA ALA A 7 11.32 -30.10 7.62
C ALA A 7 10.95 -28.63 7.89
N SER A 8 9.67 -28.33 8.08
CA SER A 8 9.16 -27.01 8.50
C SER A 8 9.80 -26.56 9.81
N ASP A 9 9.89 -27.45 10.80
CA ASP A 9 10.52 -27.15 12.09
C ASP A 9 12.03 -26.93 11.98
N VAL A 10 12.73 -27.63 11.08
CA VAL A 10 14.15 -27.41 10.84
C VAL A 10 14.41 -26.05 10.20
N TYR A 11 13.63 -25.63 9.21
CA TYR A 11 13.75 -24.29 8.60
C TYR A 11 13.37 -23.18 9.59
N LYS A 12 12.29 -23.35 10.34
CA LYS A 12 11.91 -22.41 11.43
C LYS A 12 13.02 -22.30 12.47
N ARG A 13 13.61 -23.42 12.90
CA ARG A 13 14.69 -23.42 13.88
C ARG A 13 15.97 -22.80 13.33
N GLN A 14 16.34 -23.02 12.07
CA GLN A 14 17.51 -22.38 11.46
C GLN A 14 17.36 -20.85 11.38
N PHE A 15 16.20 -20.35 11.02
CA PHE A 15 15.94 -18.92 10.98
C PHE A 15 15.89 -18.31 12.40
N LEU A 16 15.28 -18.99 13.37
CA LEU A 16 15.20 -18.57 14.77
C LEU A 16 16.55 -18.68 15.50
N GLN A 17 17.43 -19.57 15.06
CA GLN A 17 18.75 -19.77 15.66
C GLN A 17 19.83 -18.78 15.17
N SER A 18 19.54 -18.00 14.13
CA SER A 18 20.47 -17.01 13.58
C SER A 18 19.87 -15.61 13.44
N PRO A 19 19.43 -14.96 14.54
CA PRO A 19 18.88 -13.60 14.47
C PRO A 19 19.87 -12.62 13.84
N LEU A 20 21.17 -12.87 13.95
CA LEU A 20 22.21 -12.05 13.34
C LEU A 20 22.15 -12.07 11.81
N GLN A 21 21.81 -13.20 11.19
CA GLN A 21 21.66 -13.30 9.73
C GLN A 21 20.46 -12.48 9.25
N VAL A 22 19.32 -12.57 9.95
CA VAL A 22 18.12 -11.81 9.63
C VAL A 22 18.39 -10.31 9.72
N ILE A 23 19.04 -9.88 10.80
CA ILE A 23 19.44 -8.47 10.99
C ILE A 23 20.39 -8.02 9.87
N ALA A 24 21.35 -8.86 9.48
CA ALA A 24 22.29 -8.55 8.42
C ALA A 24 21.60 -8.40 7.06
N PHE A 25 20.64 -9.28 6.74
CA PHE A 25 19.85 -9.16 5.51
C PHE A 25 18.92 -7.95 5.54
N GLN A 26 18.28 -7.66 6.68
CA GLN A 26 17.48 -6.43 6.84
C GLN A 26 18.34 -5.19 6.60
N PHE A 27 19.54 -5.13 7.21
CA PHE A 27 20.47 -4.03 6.97
C PHE A 27 20.85 -3.92 5.49
N LEU A 28 21.16 -5.04 4.84
CA LEU A 28 21.53 -5.07 3.42
C LEU A 28 20.43 -4.52 2.53
N VAL A 29 19.17 -4.95 2.74
CA VAL A 29 18.01 -4.48 1.94
C VAL A 29 17.76 -3.00 2.17
N ILE A 30 17.87 -2.51 3.41
CA ILE A 30 17.74 -1.09 3.73
C ILE A 30 18.88 -0.29 3.08
N ALA A 31 20.11 -0.80 3.10
CA ALA A 31 21.26 -0.14 2.45
C ALA A 31 21.07 -0.05 0.93
N ILE A 32 20.59 -1.11 0.28
CA ILE A 32 20.26 -1.08 -1.16
C ILE A 32 19.18 -0.05 -1.44
N THR A 33 18.12 -0.03 -0.65
CA THR A 33 17.03 0.95 -0.77
C THR A 33 17.55 2.39 -0.60
N LEU A 34 18.35 2.63 0.44
CA LEU A 34 18.98 3.91 0.71
C LEU A 34 19.81 4.40 -0.50
N LEU A 35 20.62 3.53 -1.08
CA LEU A 35 21.41 3.86 -2.27
C LEU A 35 20.53 4.19 -3.48
N ALA A 36 19.42 3.47 -3.65
CA ALA A 36 18.47 3.69 -4.74
C ALA A 36 17.81 5.07 -4.65
N ILE A 37 17.44 5.52 -3.45
CA ILE A 37 16.71 6.79 -3.25
C ILE A 37 17.62 8.00 -3.01
N TRP A 38 18.93 7.79 -2.80
CA TRP A 38 19.87 8.82 -2.37
C TRP A 38 19.89 10.07 -3.25
N LYS A 39 19.82 9.87 -4.56
CA LYS A 39 19.90 10.96 -5.57
C LYS A 39 18.55 11.48 -6.05
N GLY A 40 17.43 11.01 -5.47
CA GLY A 40 16.07 11.46 -5.79
C GLY A 40 15.42 10.71 -6.96
N ALA A 41 14.36 11.30 -7.51
CA ALA A 41 13.44 10.67 -8.45
C ALA A 41 14.14 10.01 -9.66
N LYS A 42 15.12 10.66 -10.27
CA LYS A 42 15.86 10.09 -11.42
C LYS A 42 16.63 8.80 -11.07
N ALA A 43 17.15 8.70 -9.85
CA ALA A 43 17.84 7.49 -9.42
C ALA A 43 16.83 6.37 -9.13
N ILE A 44 15.71 6.70 -8.49
CA ILE A 44 14.59 5.79 -8.24
C ILE A 44 14.07 5.21 -9.57
N GLU A 45 13.80 6.07 -10.55
CA GLU A 45 13.34 5.65 -11.88
C GLU A 45 14.32 4.66 -12.52
N LYS A 46 15.60 5.00 -12.56
CA LYS A 46 16.62 4.13 -13.18
C LYS A 46 16.73 2.77 -12.49
N VAL A 47 16.69 2.73 -11.16
CA VAL A 47 16.75 1.48 -10.39
C VAL A 47 15.48 0.67 -10.63
N ASN A 48 14.31 1.31 -10.57
CA ASN A 48 13.04 0.64 -10.78
C ASN A 48 12.91 0.05 -12.19
N VAL A 49 13.37 0.75 -13.24
CA VAL A 49 13.39 0.21 -14.62
C VAL A 49 14.19 -1.09 -14.68
N ILE A 50 15.36 -1.16 -14.04
CA ILE A 50 16.17 -2.38 -14.02
C ILE A 50 15.48 -3.49 -13.22
N LEU A 51 15.02 -3.19 -12.01
CA LEU A 51 14.39 -4.17 -11.13
C LEU A 51 13.09 -4.71 -11.72
N MET A 52 12.22 -3.83 -12.23
CA MET A 52 10.94 -4.22 -12.80
C MET A 52 11.10 -5.04 -14.09
N THR A 53 12.00 -4.64 -14.99
CA THR A 53 12.30 -5.42 -16.19
C THR A 53 12.82 -6.82 -15.82
N SER A 54 13.73 -6.89 -14.87
CA SER A 54 14.26 -8.19 -14.38
C SER A 54 13.17 -9.02 -13.72
N LEU A 55 12.29 -8.40 -12.92
CA LEU A 55 11.15 -9.06 -12.29
C LEU A 55 10.22 -9.67 -13.35
N PHE A 56 9.87 -8.93 -14.40
CA PHE A 56 9.02 -9.45 -15.47
C PHE A 56 9.64 -10.67 -16.15
N VAL A 57 10.92 -10.62 -16.50
CA VAL A 57 11.63 -11.75 -17.11
C VAL A 57 11.60 -12.97 -16.20
N LEU A 58 11.90 -12.79 -14.92
CA LEU A 58 11.91 -13.90 -13.94
C LEU A 58 10.48 -14.43 -13.68
N LEU A 59 9.49 -13.57 -13.61
CA LEU A 59 8.10 -13.96 -13.43
C LEU A 59 7.58 -14.80 -14.60
N PHE A 60 7.81 -14.35 -15.84
CA PHE A 60 7.39 -15.10 -17.03
C PHE A 60 8.17 -16.40 -17.19
N MET A 61 9.44 -16.43 -16.80
CA MET A 61 10.22 -17.66 -16.77
C MET A 61 9.62 -18.67 -15.76
N THR A 62 9.32 -18.20 -14.53
CA THR A 62 8.70 -19.04 -13.50
C THR A 62 7.32 -19.52 -13.96
N LEU A 63 6.48 -18.64 -14.51
CA LEU A 63 5.18 -19.00 -15.07
C LEU A 63 5.32 -20.10 -16.15
N GLY A 64 6.22 -19.93 -17.11
CA GLY A 64 6.41 -20.90 -18.18
C GLY A 64 6.83 -22.28 -17.67
N LEU A 65 7.74 -22.30 -16.68
CA LEU A 65 8.16 -23.54 -16.05
C LEU A 65 7.05 -24.18 -15.19
N SER A 66 6.29 -23.39 -14.45
CA SER A 66 5.16 -23.88 -13.65
C SER A 66 4.05 -24.47 -14.52
N LEU A 67 3.67 -23.78 -15.59
CA LEU A 67 2.69 -24.30 -16.55
C LEU A 67 3.18 -25.57 -17.25
N TRP A 68 4.47 -25.64 -17.58
CA TRP A 68 5.04 -26.86 -18.17
C TRP A 68 4.99 -28.04 -17.18
N MET A 69 5.20 -27.79 -15.89
CA MET A 69 5.06 -28.81 -14.84
C MET A 69 3.58 -29.24 -14.69
N ASP A 70 2.65 -28.29 -14.65
CA ASP A 70 1.22 -28.53 -14.53
C ASP A 70 0.67 -29.31 -15.72
N MET A 71 1.23 -29.13 -16.93
CA MET A 71 0.90 -29.88 -18.13
C MET A 71 1.51 -31.27 -18.20
N SER A 72 2.39 -31.66 -17.30
CA SER A 72 3.17 -32.89 -17.39
C SER A 72 2.32 -34.17 -17.27
N ASP A 73 1.17 -34.10 -16.65
CA ASP A 73 0.19 -35.19 -16.53
C ASP A 73 -0.97 -35.08 -17.57
N GLY A 74 -0.92 -34.11 -18.46
CA GLY A 74 -1.90 -33.87 -19.52
C GLY A 74 -3.07 -32.98 -19.13
N SER A 75 -3.05 -32.39 -17.92
CA SER A 75 -4.02 -31.40 -17.43
C SER A 75 -3.35 -30.07 -17.08
N LEU A 76 -4.14 -29.04 -16.86
CA LEU A 76 -3.72 -27.73 -16.36
C LEU A 76 -4.53 -27.40 -15.10
N ASP A 77 -4.46 -28.30 -14.10
CA ASP A 77 -5.36 -28.27 -12.97
C ASP A 77 -5.18 -27.01 -12.12
N GLY A 78 -3.96 -26.52 -11.94
CA GLY A 78 -3.67 -25.27 -11.23
C GLY A 78 -4.20 -24.04 -11.96
N ALA A 79 -4.03 -24.00 -13.27
CA ALA A 79 -4.59 -22.94 -14.11
C ALA A 79 -6.12 -22.98 -14.14
N LEU A 80 -6.70 -24.15 -14.31
CA LEU A 80 -8.15 -24.36 -14.31
C LEU A 80 -8.76 -23.98 -12.95
N PHE A 81 -8.12 -24.35 -11.85
CA PHE A 81 -8.57 -23.98 -10.50
C PHE A 81 -8.71 -22.48 -10.33
N MET A 82 -7.73 -21.70 -10.81
CA MET A 82 -7.76 -20.24 -10.70
C MET A 82 -8.94 -19.60 -11.45
N PHE A 83 -9.33 -20.16 -12.61
CA PHE A 83 -10.39 -19.61 -13.46
C PHE A 83 -11.73 -20.34 -13.33
N THR A 84 -11.81 -21.40 -12.53
CA THR A 84 -13.07 -22.10 -12.27
C THR A 84 -13.85 -21.33 -11.21
N VAL A 85 -14.99 -20.79 -11.63
CA VAL A 85 -15.91 -20.06 -10.73
C VAL A 85 -17.01 -21.02 -10.29
N ASP A 86 -17.17 -21.21 -8.99
CA ASP A 86 -18.37 -21.83 -8.43
C ASP A 86 -19.46 -20.74 -8.29
N PRO A 87 -20.55 -20.81 -9.08
CA PRO A 87 -21.62 -19.81 -9.01
C PRO A 87 -22.28 -19.71 -7.62
N ALA A 88 -22.24 -20.78 -6.82
CA ALA A 88 -22.78 -20.76 -5.46
C ALA A 88 -22.00 -19.81 -4.55
N MET A 89 -20.67 -19.73 -4.73
CA MET A 89 -19.79 -18.86 -3.95
C MET A 89 -20.03 -17.37 -4.24
N LEU A 90 -20.62 -17.02 -5.37
CA LEU A 90 -20.97 -15.62 -5.67
C LEU A 90 -22.09 -15.09 -4.76
N GLY A 91 -22.84 -15.97 -4.12
CA GLY A 91 -23.83 -15.62 -3.10
C GLY A 91 -23.23 -15.37 -1.71
N GLU A 92 -21.99 -15.77 -1.47
CA GLU A 92 -21.34 -15.66 -0.18
C GLU A 92 -20.72 -14.27 0.03
N PRO A 93 -21.15 -13.50 1.04
CA PRO A 93 -20.63 -12.16 1.30
C PRO A 93 -19.11 -12.12 1.52
N GLU A 94 -18.55 -13.16 2.11
CA GLU A 94 -17.13 -13.28 2.43
C GLU A 94 -16.25 -13.20 1.18
N VAL A 95 -16.67 -13.78 0.06
CA VAL A 95 -15.94 -13.71 -1.23
C VAL A 95 -15.78 -12.27 -1.69
N TRP A 96 -16.86 -11.47 -1.59
CA TRP A 96 -16.83 -10.06 -1.99
C TRP A 96 -16.01 -9.20 -1.04
N ILE A 97 -16.08 -9.47 0.27
CA ILE A 97 -15.32 -8.77 1.29
C ILE A 97 -13.82 -9.02 1.09
N ASN A 98 -13.43 -10.28 0.88
CA ASN A 98 -12.04 -10.65 0.64
C ASN A 98 -11.51 -10.06 -0.68
N GLY A 99 -12.32 -10.08 -1.74
CA GLY A 99 -11.98 -9.45 -3.02
C GLY A 99 -11.79 -7.94 -2.90
N LEU A 100 -12.67 -7.25 -2.16
CA LEU A 100 -12.57 -5.81 -1.92
C LEU A 100 -11.33 -5.47 -1.08
N SER A 101 -11.07 -6.22 -0.02
CA SER A 101 -9.89 -6.06 0.82
C SER A 101 -8.61 -6.25 0.01
N GLN A 102 -8.53 -7.33 -0.75
CA GLN A 102 -7.37 -7.62 -1.60
C GLN A 102 -7.16 -6.51 -2.64
N SER A 103 -8.23 -6.00 -3.25
CA SER A 103 -8.13 -4.88 -4.21
C SER A 103 -7.55 -3.62 -3.55
N ALA A 104 -8.03 -3.26 -2.36
CA ALA A 104 -7.54 -2.10 -1.62
C ALA A 104 -6.05 -2.24 -1.24
N TRP A 105 -5.65 -3.42 -0.78
CA TRP A 105 -4.25 -3.72 -0.45
C TRP A 105 -3.35 -3.71 -1.69
N SER A 106 -3.76 -4.40 -2.73
CA SER A 106 -2.98 -4.55 -3.97
C SER A 106 -2.72 -3.20 -4.66
N CYS A 107 -3.72 -2.33 -4.69
CA CYS A 107 -3.59 -0.99 -5.28
C CYS A 107 -2.96 0.04 -4.33
N SER A 108 -2.54 -0.36 -3.14
CA SER A 108 -1.99 0.54 -2.11
C SER A 108 -2.93 1.71 -1.77
N ALA A 109 -4.24 1.45 -1.78
CA ALA A 109 -5.25 2.47 -1.51
C ALA A 109 -5.07 3.07 -0.11
N GLY A 110 -4.99 4.38 -0.02
CA GLY A 110 -4.79 5.10 1.25
C GLY A 110 -3.36 5.16 1.77
N MET A 111 -2.38 4.47 1.17
CA MET A 111 -0.97 4.51 1.60
C MET A 111 -0.26 5.83 1.30
N GLY A 112 -0.79 6.66 0.39
CA GLY A 112 -0.18 7.93 0.03
C GLY A 112 1.00 7.84 -0.96
N MET A 113 1.39 6.64 -1.38
CA MET A 113 2.50 6.46 -2.33
C MET A 113 2.23 7.11 -3.68
N ALA A 114 1.02 6.96 -4.22
CA ALA A 114 0.63 7.61 -5.46
C ALA A 114 0.68 9.15 -5.36
N ILE A 115 0.26 9.71 -4.22
CA ILE A 115 0.35 11.16 -3.93
C ILE A 115 1.81 11.60 -3.91
N THR A 116 2.70 10.82 -3.28
CA THR A 116 4.13 11.11 -3.23
C THR A 116 4.76 11.12 -4.62
N TYR A 117 4.44 10.16 -5.46
CA TYR A 117 4.97 10.12 -6.83
C TYR A 117 4.35 11.19 -7.73
N ALA A 118 3.09 11.56 -7.52
CA ALA A 118 2.45 12.65 -8.25
C ALA A 118 3.17 13.99 -8.11
N VAL A 119 3.88 14.22 -6.99
CA VAL A 119 4.72 15.42 -6.81
C VAL A 119 5.86 15.50 -7.83
N TYR A 120 6.30 14.37 -8.38
CA TYR A 120 7.37 14.30 -9.39
C TYR A 120 6.85 14.29 -10.84
N MET A 121 5.52 14.19 -11.02
CA MET A 121 4.89 14.23 -12.34
C MET A 121 4.96 15.65 -12.94
N ARG A 122 4.97 15.73 -14.25
CA ARG A 122 4.83 17.00 -14.95
C ARG A 122 3.38 17.48 -14.89
N LYS A 123 3.14 18.77 -15.00
CA LYS A 123 1.80 19.36 -14.93
C LYS A 123 0.90 18.96 -16.10
N ASP A 124 1.50 18.60 -17.23
CA ASP A 124 0.84 18.20 -18.48
C ASP A 124 0.62 16.69 -18.60
N GLU A 125 0.91 15.92 -17.55
CA GLU A 125 0.72 14.48 -17.60
C GLU A 125 -0.74 14.08 -17.35
N ASP A 126 -1.20 13.10 -18.14
CA ASP A 126 -2.55 12.53 -18.04
C ASP A 126 -2.70 11.70 -16.76
N THR A 127 -3.37 12.27 -15.76
CA THR A 127 -3.63 11.63 -14.47
C THR A 127 -4.52 10.41 -14.59
N VAL A 128 -5.51 10.47 -15.49
CA VAL A 128 -6.51 9.40 -15.67
C VAL A 128 -5.84 8.19 -16.33
N LEU A 129 -5.12 8.40 -17.41
CA LEU A 129 -4.41 7.34 -18.11
C LEU A 129 -3.38 6.66 -17.21
N ASN A 130 -2.64 7.43 -16.43
CA ASN A 130 -1.69 6.91 -15.45
C ASN A 130 -2.37 6.04 -14.39
N ALA A 131 -3.50 6.50 -13.81
CA ALA A 131 -4.24 5.74 -12.81
C ALA A 131 -4.79 4.42 -13.37
N PHE A 132 -5.37 4.43 -14.57
CA PHE A 132 -5.85 3.22 -15.23
C PHE A 132 -4.71 2.25 -15.57
N THR A 133 -3.61 2.76 -16.12
CA THR A 133 -2.44 1.94 -16.45
C THR A 133 -1.87 1.26 -15.21
N MET A 134 -1.72 1.99 -14.10
CA MET A 134 -1.27 1.41 -12.84
C MET A 134 -2.22 0.32 -12.33
N GLY A 135 -3.53 0.59 -12.29
CA GLY A 135 -4.53 -0.36 -11.79
C GLY A 135 -4.59 -1.64 -12.62
N PHE A 136 -4.67 -1.52 -13.94
CA PHE A 136 -4.71 -2.69 -14.83
C PHE A 136 -3.40 -3.47 -14.85
N ALA A 137 -2.25 -2.80 -14.88
CA ALA A 137 -0.96 -3.47 -14.83
C ALA A 137 -0.78 -4.24 -13.51
N ASN A 138 -1.12 -3.61 -12.38
CA ASN A 138 -1.08 -4.26 -11.08
C ASN A 138 -1.92 -5.54 -11.04
N ASN A 139 -3.16 -5.47 -11.51
CA ASN A 139 -4.07 -6.62 -11.53
C ASN A 139 -3.57 -7.73 -12.47
N SER A 140 -3.06 -7.36 -13.65
CA SER A 140 -2.51 -8.32 -14.61
C SER A 140 -1.33 -9.08 -14.05
N ILE A 141 -0.40 -8.39 -13.37
CA ILE A 141 0.76 -9.02 -12.72
C ILE A 141 0.34 -9.95 -11.59
N SER A 142 -0.66 -9.55 -10.79
CA SER A 142 -1.20 -10.40 -9.72
C SER A 142 -1.79 -11.70 -10.26
N ILE A 143 -2.52 -11.65 -11.38
CA ILE A 143 -3.06 -12.83 -12.06
C ILE A 143 -1.93 -13.74 -12.57
N ILE A 144 -0.93 -13.16 -13.22
CA ILE A 144 0.23 -13.91 -13.75
C ILE A 144 1.00 -14.60 -12.61
N ALA A 145 1.24 -13.89 -11.52
CA ALA A 145 1.93 -14.45 -10.35
C ALA A 145 1.12 -15.55 -9.67
N GLY A 146 -0.19 -15.33 -9.49
CA GLY A 146 -1.10 -16.34 -8.94
C GLY A 146 -1.13 -17.60 -9.79
N LEU A 147 -1.20 -17.46 -11.11
CA LEU A 147 -1.16 -18.56 -12.06
C LEU A 147 0.15 -19.35 -11.94
N ALA A 148 1.29 -18.68 -11.85
CA ALA A 148 2.59 -19.34 -11.68
C ALA A 148 2.66 -20.15 -10.38
N VAL A 149 2.14 -19.61 -9.28
CA VAL A 149 2.13 -20.27 -7.96
C VAL A 149 1.18 -21.45 -7.93
N LEU A 150 -0.06 -21.27 -8.38
CA LEU A 150 -1.07 -22.33 -8.38
C LEU A 150 -0.68 -23.48 -9.29
N SER A 151 -0.24 -23.21 -10.53
CA SER A 151 0.25 -24.27 -11.42
C SER A 151 1.41 -25.05 -10.82
N ALA A 152 2.35 -24.40 -10.12
CA ALA A 152 3.43 -25.09 -9.45
C ALA A 152 2.95 -25.99 -8.30
N ILE A 153 2.00 -25.52 -7.49
CA ILE A 153 1.46 -26.28 -6.35
C ILE A 153 0.67 -27.49 -6.86
N PHE A 154 -0.22 -27.32 -7.82
CA PHE A 154 -1.05 -28.38 -8.36
C PHE A 154 -0.23 -29.46 -9.07
N ALA A 155 0.87 -29.06 -9.73
CA ALA A 155 1.77 -30.00 -10.40
C ALA A 155 2.47 -30.99 -9.47
N VAL A 156 2.67 -30.65 -8.19
CA VAL A 156 3.59 -31.39 -7.32
C VAL A 156 2.97 -31.80 -5.98
N SER A 157 2.04 -30.99 -5.44
CA SER A 157 1.47 -31.26 -4.11
C SER A 157 0.52 -32.46 -4.15
N ALA A 158 0.65 -33.36 -3.18
CA ALA A 158 -0.29 -34.47 -3.01
C ALA A 158 -1.71 -34.02 -2.60
N ASP A 159 -1.82 -32.88 -1.90
CA ASP A 159 -3.07 -32.21 -1.55
C ASP A 159 -2.94 -30.71 -1.82
N PRO A 160 -3.17 -30.28 -3.07
CA PRO A 160 -3.07 -28.88 -3.46
C PRO A 160 -3.99 -27.95 -2.68
N LEU A 161 -5.22 -28.41 -2.40
CA LEU A 161 -6.23 -27.60 -1.71
C LEU A 161 -5.83 -27.32 -0.26
N ALA A 162 -5.37 -28.34 0.47
CA ALA A 162 -4.83 -28.15 1.81
C ALA A 162 -3.59 -27.24 1.81
N THR A 163 -2.74 -27.35 0.78
CA THR A 163 -1.57 -26.49 0.65
C THR A 163 -1.96 -25.02 0.46
N VAL A 164 -2.94 -24.72 -0.39
CA VAL A 164 -3.39 -23.35 -0.67
C VAL A 164 -4.07 -22.72 0.55
N THR A 165 -4.68 -23.49 1.44
CA THR A 165 -5.33 -22.98 2.66
C THR A 165 -4.38 -22.64 3.80
N ASN A 166 -3.09 -23.00 3.72
CA ASN A 166 -2.10 -22.74 4.78
C ASN A 166 -1.67 -21.26 4.95
N GLY A 167 -2.17 -20.36 4.12
CA GLY A 167 -1.83 -18.94 4.15
C GLY A 167 -0.57 -18.58 3.34
N SER A 168 -0.45 -17.30 3.00
CA SER A 168 0.54 -16.80 2.03
C SER A 168 2.00 -17.02 2.43
N SER A 169 2.34 -16.83 3.70
CA SER A 169 3.71 -17.04 4.20
C SER A 169 4.10 -18.51 4.17
N ALA A 170 3.21 -19.42 4.55
CA ALA A 170 3.46 -20.85 4.50
C ALA A 170 3.58 -21.36 3.05
N ILE A 171 2.74 -20.89 2.15
CA ILE A 171 2.83 -21.19 0.72
C ILE A 171 4.21 -20.75 0.19
N THR A 172 4.57 -19.49 0.43
CA THR A 172 5.79 -18.89 -0.15
C THR A 172 7.07 -19.50 0.38
N PHE A 173 7.19 -19.71 1.69
CA PHE A 173 8.46 -20.08 2.32
C PHE A 173 8.60 -21.56 2.72
N LEU A 174 7.50 -22.31 2.71
CA LEU A 174 7.51 -23.74 3.02
C LEU A 174 7.10 -24.58 1.82
N ALA A 175 5.92 -24.32 1.23
CA ALA A 175 5.40 -25.17 0.16
C ALA A 175 6.17 -24.97 -1.15
N LEU A 176 6.38 -23.74 -1.61
CA LEU A 176 7.05 -23.49 -2.89
C LEU A 176 8.50 -24.02 -2.97
N PRO A 177 9.37 -23.88 -1.95
CA PRO A 177 10.68 -24.53 -1.97
C PRO A 177 10.62 -26.04 -2.14
N GLU A 178 9.66 -26.71 -1.49
CA GLU A 178 9.47 -28.15 -1.62
C GLU A 178 8.98 -28.54 -3.03
N VAL A 179 8.04 -27.76 -3.57
CA VAL A 179 7.56 -27.88 -4.95
C VAL A 179 8.70 -27.70 -5.96
N PHE A 180 9.49 -26.63 -5.81
CA PHE A 180 10.60 -26.35 -6.73
C PHE A 180 11.75 -27.35 -6.62
N ALA A 181 11.94 -28.00 -5.47
CA ALA A 181 12.91 -29.08 -5.32
C ALA A 181 12.59 -30.29 -6.22
N GLN A 182 11.33 -30.44 -6.64
CA GLN A 182 10.86 -31.51 -7.52
C GLN A 182 10.78 -31.07 -9.00
N ALA A 183 11.27 -29.87 -9.34
CA ALA A 183 11.22 -29.34 -10.70
C ALA A 183 11.96 -30.25 -11.70
N PRO A 184 11.44 -30.33 -12.94
CA PRO A 184 12.11 -31.09 -14.01
C PRO A 184 13.53 -30.59 -14.29
N GLY A 185 14.44 -31.52 -14.60
CA GLY A 185 15.88 -31.23 -14.76
C GLY A 185 16.70 -31.44 -13.48
N GLY A 186 16.11 -32.04 -12.44
CA GLY A 186 16.79 -32.39 -11.18
C GLY A 186 17.34 -31.16 -10.47
N ALA A 187 18.55 -31.24 -9.92
CA ALA A 187 19.14 -30.16 -9.12
C ALA A 187 19.28 -28.82 -9.89
N VAL A 188 19.50 -28.87 -11.21
CA VAL A 188 19.58 -27.64 -12.04
C VAL A 188 18.23 -27.00 -12.21
N GLY A 189 17.18 -27.78 -12.51
CA GLY A 189 15.80 -27.28 -12.62
C GLY A 189 15.32 -26.68 -11.29
N ALA A 190 15.53 -27.37 -10.19
CA ALA A 190 15.23 -26.89 -8.83
C ALA A 190 15.94 -25.56 -8.51
N PHE A 191 17.25 -25.47 -8.82
CA PHE A 191 18.01 -24.25 -8.62
C PHE A 191 17.47 -23.07 -9.45
N VAL A 192 17.16 -23.30 -10.72
CA VAL A 192 16.66 -22.25 -11.62
C VAL A 192 15.28 -21.75 -11.16
N MET A 193 14.35 -22.67 -10.83
CA MET A 193 13.01 -22.32 -10.35
C MET A 193 13.09 -21.54 -9.02
N MET A 194 13.79 -22.08 -8.05
CA MET A 194 13.92 -21.49 -6.73
C MET A 194 14.60 -20.13 -6.78
N SER A 195 15.74 -20.03 -7.46
CA SER A 195 16.48 -18.77 -7.60
C SER A 195 15.69 -17.74 -8.38
N GLY A 196 15.04 -18.13 -9.48
CA GLY A 196 14.22 -17.26 -10.31
C GLY A 196 13.06 -16.66 -9.52
N PHE A 197 12.30 -17.49 -8.83
CA PHE A 197 11.16 -17.07 -8.04
C PHE A 197 11.55 -16.15 -6.87
N PHE A 198 12.51 -16.57 -6.04
CA PHE A 198 12.90 -15.77 -4.87
C PHE A 198 13.65 -14.49 -5.24
N LEU A 199 14.36 -14.47 -6.36
CA LEU A 199 14.97 -13.24 -6.88
C LEU A 199 13.90 -12.27 -7.38
N ALA A 200 12.88 -12.75 -8.11
CA ALA A 200 11.74 -11.95 -8.53
C ALA A 200 11.00 -11.38 -7.33
N LEU A 201 10.71 -12.20 -6.32
CA LEU A 201 10.07 -11.77 -5.08
C LEU A 201 10.91 -10.71 -4.34
N SER A 202 12.23 -10.87 -4.30
CA SER A 202 13.15 -9.91 -3.69
C SER A 202 13.14 -8.57 -4.43
N PHE A 203 13.10 -8.57 -5.76
CA PHE A 203 13.01 -7.35 -6.57
C PHE A 203 11.66 -6.65 -6.36
N ALA A 204 10.56 -7.40 -6.30
CA ALA A 204 9.24 -6.85 -5.97
C ALA A 204 9.24 -6.20 -4.57
N ALA A 205 9.82 -6.86 -3.58
CA ALA A 205 9.91 -6.33 -2.21
C ALA A 205 10.78 -5.04 -2.15
N ILE A 206 11.92 -5.01 -2.85
CA ILE A 206 12.80 -3.83 -2.88
C ILE A 206 12.11 -2.64 -3.55
N THR A 207 11.40 -2.83 -4.67
CA THR A 207 10.66 -1.75 -5.33
C THR A 207 9.56 -1.18 -4.45
N SER A 208 8.83 -2.03 -3.72
CA SER A 208 7.83 -1.61 -2.73
C SER A 208 8.46 -0.84 -1.57
N MET A 209 9.62 -1.31 -1.09
CA MET A 209 10.35 -0.64 -0.02
C MET A 209 10.87 0.73 -0.46
N ILE A 210 11.39 0.87 -1.69
CA ILE A 210 11.79 2.17 -2.26
C ILE A 210 10.61 3.15 -2.20
N SER A 211 9.42 2.74 -2.61
CA SER A 211 8.23 3.59 -2.64
C SER A 211 7.78 4.01 -1.23
N THR A 212 7.77 3.07 -0.29
CA THR A 212 7.37 3.35 1.10
C THR A 212 8.38 4.26 1.82
N VAL A 213 9.67 4.05 1.59
CA VAL A 213 10.71 4.90 2.17
C VAL A 213 10.68 6.30 1.57
N GLU A 214 10.47 6.42 0.24
CA GLU A 214 10.35 7.72 -0.42
C GLU A 214 9.18 8.54 0.10
N LEU A 215 8.04 7.90 0.41
CA LEU A 215 6.92 8.56 1.07
C LEU A 215 7.34 9.27 2.37
N CYS A 216 8.09 8.57 3.22
CA CYS A 216 8.58 9.16 4.48
C CYS A 216 9.63 10.25 4.23
N VAL A 217 10.58 9.98 3.34
CA VAL A 217 11.64 10.95 2.96
C VAL A 217 11.03 12.24 2.42
N ARG A 218 10.01 12.13 1.56
CA ARG A 218 9.35 13.29 0.97
C ARG A 218 8.73 14.20 2.03
N ASN A 219 8.07 13.63 3.04
CA ASN A 219 7.52 14.40 4.15
C ASN A 219 8.59 15.21 4.90
N PHE A 220 9.79 14.64 5.13
CA PHE A 220 10.89 15.37 5.75
C PHE A 220 11.45 16.47 4.83
N VAL A 221 11.55 16.19 3.53
CA VAL A 221 12.03 17.19 2.53
C VAL A 221 11.05 18.35 2.45
N ASP A 222 9.74 18.09 2.38
CA ASP A 222 8.70 19.11 2.36
C ASP A 222 8.69 19.95 3.66
N HIS A 223 9.13 19.36 4.77
CA HIS A 223 9.32 20.07 6.02
C HIS A 223 10.61 20.90 6.08
N GLY A 224 11.41 20.94 5.00
CA GLY A 224 12.62 21.73 4.86
C GLY A 224 13.91 21.04 5.31
N TYR A 225 13.89 19.72 5.52
CA TYR A 225 15.12 18.97 5.75
C TYR A 225 15.85 18.71 4.42
N ASP A 226 17.18 18.73 4.47
CA ASP A 226 18.00 18.29 3.36
C ASP A 226 17.73 16.81 3.01
N ARG A 227 17.70 16.50 1.71
CA ARG A 227 17.33 15.16 1.23
C ARG A 227 18.19 14.04 1.83
N GLN A 228 19.52 14.25 1.90
CA GLN A 228 20.42 13.22 2.42
C GLN A 228 20.15 12.93 3.91
N ARG A 229 19.87 13.98 4.69
CA ARG A 229 19.46 13.81 6.10
C ARG A 229 18.12 13.11 6.22
N SER A 230 17.16 13.46 5.38
CA SER A 230 15.85 12.84 5.34
C SER A 230 15.94 11.34 5.06
N VAL A 231 16.75 10.96 4.06
CA VAL A 231 17.01 9.55 3.71
C VAL A 231 17.67 8.81 4.88
N LEU A 232 18.68 9.38 5.52
CA LEU A 232 19.36 8.75 6.66
C LEU A 232 18.44 8.57 7.87
N ILE A 233 17.70 9.61 8.26
CA ILE A 233 16.75 9.55 9.38
C ILE A 233 15.71 8.48 9.13
N THR A 234 15.11 8.45 7.95
CA THR A 234 14.10 7.47 7.59
C THR A 234 14.67 6.05 7.58
N SER A 235 15.85 5.84 6.98
CA SER A 235 16.48 4.52 6.91
C SER A 235 16.85 3.98 8.29
N ILE A 236 17.37 4.83 9.18
CA ILE A 236 17.68 4.48 10.57
C ILE A 236 16.38 4.13 11.32
N ALA A 237 15.35 4.95 11.17
CA ALA A 237 14.05 4.69 11.81
C ALA A 237 13.45 3.36 11.35
N ILE A 238 13.41 3.10 10.05
CA ILE A 238 12.91 1.84 9.49
C ILE A 238 13.70 0.64 9.97
N PHE A 239 15.04 0.77 10.06
CA PHE A 239 15.87 -0.30 10.61
C PHE A 239 15.46 -0.67 12.04
N PHE A 240 15.39 0.31 12.92
CA PHE A 240 15.07 0.05 14.34
C PHE A 240 13.60 -0.35 14.55
N PHE A 241 12.66 0.29 13.87
CA PHE A 241 11.24 -0.09 13.97
C PHE A 241 10.92 -1.42 13.30
N GLY A 242 11.70 -1.83 12.30
CA GLY A 242 11.57 -3.13 11.66
C GLY A 242 12.23 -4.28 12.41
N LEU A 243 13.18 -4.02 13.34
CA LEU A 243 13.86 -5.06 14.09
C LEU A 243 12.92 -6.04 14.83
N PRO A 244 11.87 -5.58 15.54
CA PRO A 244 10.96 -6.50 16.19
C PRO A 244 10.28 -7.46 15.20
N SER A 245 9.84 -6.96 14.04
CA SER A 245 9.24 -7.79 13.00
C SER A 245 10.23 -8.79 12.40
N ALA A 246 11.51 -8.42 12.32
CA ALA A 246 12.54 -9.27 11.78
C ALA A 246 13.02 -10.38 12.75
N VAL A 247 12.98 -10.13 14.07
CA VAL A 247 13.57 -10.99 15.09
C VAL A 247 12.54 -11.74 15.92
N MET A 248 11.32 -11.19 16.07
CA MET A 248 10.27 -11.79 16.89
C MET A 248 9.34 -12.68 16.06
N TRP A 249 9.93 -13.65 15.37
CA TRP A 249 9.18 -14.76 14.79
C TRP A 249 8.75 -15.70 15.91
N VAL A 250 7.53 -16.19 15.83
CA VAL A 250 6.92 -17.18 16.73
C VAL A 250 7.69 -17.44 18.03
N LYS A 251 7.33 -16.78 19.11
CA LYS A 251 7.66 -17.30 20.44
C LYS A 251 6.66 -18.39 20.78
N LEU A 252 7.12 -19.62 20.85
CA LEU A 252 6.46 -20.64 21.64
C LEU A 252 6.68 -20.29 23.11
N ASP A 253 5.60 -20.14 23.87
CA ASP A 253 5.71 -20.06 25.33
C ASP A 253 6.19 -21.39 25.90
N ALA A 254 6.48 -21.44 27.20
CA ALA A 254 6.87 -22.66 27.88
C ALA A 254 5.79 -23.75 27.86
N ALA A 255 4.56 -23.42 27.49
CA ALA A 255 3.42 -24.34 27.32
C ALA A 255 3.20 -24.78 25.85
N GLY A 256 4.02 -24.28 24.90
CA GLY A 256 3.89 -24.60 23.48
C GLY A 256 2.83 -23.79 22.76
N VAL A 257 2.30 -22.74 23.35
CA VAL A 257 1.33 -21.84 22.71
C VAL A 257 2.07 -20.88 21.78
N ALA A 258 1.67 -20.86 20.51
CA ALA A 258 2.21 -19.92 19.52
C ALA A 258 1.67 -18.51 19.78
N PHE A 259 2.57 -17.56 20.08
CA PHE A 259 2.19 -16.15 20.03
C PHE A 259 2.14 -15.69 18.57
N PRO A 260 1.21 -14.78 18.22
CA PRO A 260 1.20 -14.19 16.88
C PRO A 260 2.53 -13.48 16.62
N GLU A 261 3.01 -13.61 15.40
CA GLU A 261 4.21 -12.92 14.94
C GLU A 261 4.04 -11.42 15.10
N PHE A 262 5.10 -10.72 15.52
CA PHE A 262 5.02 -9.27 15.69
C PHE A 262 4.61 -8.56 14.39
N LEU A 263 5.04 -9.08 13.23
CA LEU A 263 4.61 -8.60 11.92
C LEU A 263 3.09 -8.73 11.74
N GLU A 264 2.50 -9.87 12.11
CA GLU A 264 1.06 -10.10 12.04
C GLU A 264 0.29 -9.13 12.92
N VAL A 265 0.80 -8.84 14.12
CA VAL A 265 0.20 -7.83 15.02
C VAL A 265 0.28 -6.42 14.41
N GLN A 266 1.41 -6.06 13.80
CA GLN A 266 1.55 -4.77 13.11
C GLN A 266 0.61 -4.67 11.91
N ASP A 267 0.50 -5.71 11.10
CA ASP A 267 -0.43 -5.77 9.97
C ASP A 267 -1.88 -5.62 10.43
N HIS A 268 -2.23 -6.30 11.51
CA HIS A 268 -3.55 -6.21 12.14
C HIS A 268 -3.88 -4.76 12.59
N ILE A 269 -2.93 -4.05 13.22
CA ILE A 269 -3.15 -2.68 13.71
C ILE A 269 -3.22 -1.68 12.54
N TRP A 270 -2.25 -1.73 11.64
CA TRP A 270 -2.06 -0.72 10.61
C TRP A 270 -2.82 -1.01 9.32
N GLY A 271 -3.18 -2.27 9.07
CA GLY A 271 -4.03 -2.65 7.96
C GLY A 271 -5.40 -1.97 8.02
N TYR A 272 -6.04 -1.98 9.18
CA TYR A 272 -7.28 -1.20 9.37
C TYR A 272 -7.02 0.31 9.32
N GLY A 273 -5.89 0.76 9.85
CA GLY A 273 -5.47 2.18 9.77
C GLY A 273 -5.36 2.68 8.33
N LEU A 274 -4.90 1.83 7.42
CA LEU A 274 -4.82 2.11 6.00
C LEU A 274 -6.20 2.40 5.37
N MET A 275 -7.21 1.62 5.72
CA MET A 275 -8.58 1.83 5.25
C MET A 275 -9.12 3.19 5.70
N PHE A 276 -8.88 3.57 6.96
CA PHE A 276 -9.24 4.91 7.46
C PHE A 276 -8.46 6.03 6.80
N SER A 277 -7.18 5.81 6.46
CA SER A 277 -6.41 6.79 5.67
C SER A 277 -7.07 7.05 4.31
N GLY A 278 -7.52 6.01 3.61
CA GLY A 278 -8.30 6.14 2.38
C GLY A 278 -9.59 6.96 2.56
N LEU A 279 -10.29 6.75 3.68
CA LEU A 279 -11.48 7.54 4.02
C LEU A 279 -11.15 9.02 4.22
N PHE A 280 -10.04 9.36 4.89
CA PHE A 280 -9.62 10.75 5.07
C PHE A 280 -9.26 11.42 3.74
N ILE A 281 -8.68 10.70 2.79
CA ILE A 281 -8.45 11.21 1.42
C ILE A 281 -9.78 11.53 0.75
N ALA A 282 -10.77 10.63 0.82
CA ALA A 282 -12.10 10.87 0.29
C ALA A 282 -12.79 12.07 0.96
N PHE A 283 -12.68 12.20 2.28
CA PHE A 283 -13.17 13.38 3.01
C PHE A 283 -12.56 14.70 2.52
N SER A 284 -11.28 14.69 2.18
CA SER A 284 -10.60 15.88 1.65
C SER A 284 -11.22 16.32 0.32
N ILE A 285 -11.54 15.36 -0.55
CA ILE A 285 -12.21 15.63 -1.84
C ILE A 285 -13.65 16.13 -1.60
N TRP A 286 -14.39 15.48 -0.69
CA TRP A 286 -15.76 15.92 -0.36
C TRP A 286 -15.78 17.32 0.24
N LYS A 287 -14.82 17.64 1.13
CA LYS A 287 -14.67 18.99 1.69
C LYS A 287 -14.36 20.02 0.61
N TYR A 288 -13.46 19.70 -0.33
CA TYR A 288 -13.16 20.56 -1.46
C TYR A 288 -14.44 20.89 -2.27
N GLY A 289 -15.19 19.87 -2.66
CA GLY A 289 -16.45 20.04 -3.38
C GLY A 289 -17.48 20.89 -2.61
N TYR A 290 -17.56 20.69 -1.28
CA TYR A 290 -18.44 21.51 -0.43
C TYR A 290 -18.03 22.99 -0.39
N ILE A 291 -16.73 23.26 -0.22
CA ILE A 291 -16.22 24.64 -0.19
C ILE A 291 -16.45 25.34 -1.53
N LYS A 292 -16.15 24.68 -2.65
CA LYS A 292 -16.38 25.22 -3.99
C LYS A 292 -17.86 25.52 -4.23
N TRP A 293 -18.74 24.56 -3.95
CA TRP A 293 -20.18 24.78 -4.07
C TRP A 293 -20.66 25.98 -3.23
N LYS A 294 -20.22 26.10 -1.98
CA LYS A 294 -20.55 27.21 -1.11
C LYS A 294 -20.15 28.58 -1.73
N LYS A 295 -18.92 28.66 -2.24
CA LYS A 295 -18.39 29.83 -2.95
C LYS A 295 -19.23 30.18 -4.19
N GLU A 296 -19.62 29.19 -5.00
CA GLU A 296 -20.44 29.37 -6.17
C GLU A 296 -21.89 29.85 -5.82
N VAL A 297 -22.44 29.40 -4.68
CA VAL A 297 -23.72 29.90 -4.16
C VAL A 297 -23.60 31.36 -3.73
N GLU A 298 -22.54 31.75 -3.03
CA GLU A 298 -22.29 33.14 -2.61
C GLU A 298 -22.11 34.07 -3.81
N LEU A 299 -21.54 33.58 -4.90
CA LEU A 299 -21.40 34.30 -6.17
C LEU A 299 -22.67 34.29 -7.03
N GLY A 300 -23.74 33.64 -6.59
CA GLY A 300 -25.00 33.50 -7.34
C GLY A 300 -24.92 32.60 -8.57
N LYS A 301 -23.86 31.82 -8.70
CA LYS A 301 -23.60 30.91 -9.84
C LYS A 301 -24.17 29.50 -9.65
N ALA A 302 -24.42 29.09 -8.41
CA ALA A 302 -25.05 27.81 -8.08
C ALA A 302 -26.26 27.97 -7.18
N PRO A 303 -27.27 27.10 -7.29
CA PRO A 303 -28.42 27.13 -6.38
C PRO A 303 -28.01 26.63 -4.98
N PRO A 304 -28.63 27.22 -3.91
CA PRO A 304 -28.40 26.73 -2.57
C PRO A 304 -29.06 25.36 -2.33
N GLY A 305 -28.56 24.61 -1.33
CA GLY A 305 -29.13 23.36 -0.90
C GLY A 305 -28.58 22.14 -1.62
N PHE A 306 -29.09 20.96 -1.26
CA PHE A 306 -28.56 19.67 -1.67
C PHE A 306 -28.45 19.48 -3.19
N TYR A 307 -29.45 19.95 -3.95
CA TYR A 307 -29.42 19.86 -5.42
C TYR A 307 -28.32 20.71 -6.05
N GLY A 308 -27.99 21.86 -5.47
CA GLY A 308 -26.87 22.68 -5.91
C GLY A 308 -25.53 22.00 -5.64
N TYR A 309 -25.40 21.39 -4.48
CA TYR A 309 -24.22 20.60 -4.15
C TYR A 309 -24.05 19.41 -5.09
N LEU A 310 -25.10 18.67 -5.41
CA LEU A 310 -25.04 17.56 -6.37
C LEU A 310 -24.64 18.02 -7.78
N GLY A 311 -25.02 19.26 -8.17
CA GLY A 311 -24.70 19.81 -9.49
C GLY A 311 -23.28 20.31 -9.63
N VAL A 312 -22.73 20.94 -8.59
CA VAL A 312 -21.43 21.63 -8.63
C VAL A 312 -20.39 20.97 -7.72
N GLY A 313 -20.77 20.71 -6.46
CA GLY A 313 -19.82 20.25 -5.46
C GLY A 313 -19.29 18.83 -5.72
N VAL A 314 -20.16 17.94 -6.20
CA VAL A 314 -19.81 16.54 -6.43
C VAL A 314 -18.83 16.38 -7.58
N SER A 315 -18.99 17.17 -8.66
CA SER A 315 -18.09 17.11 -9.83
C SER A 315 -16.85 17.99 -9.69
N ALA A 316 -16.83 18.87 -8.71
CA ALA A 316 -15.84 19.94 -8.60
C ALA A 316 -14.39 19.45 -8.67
N PHE A 317 -14.06 18.39 -7.91
CA PHE A 317 -12.70 17.88 -7.89
C PHE A 317 -12.32 17.19 -9.21
N ARG A 318 -13.26 16.45 -9.80
CA ARG A 318 -13.05 15.83 -11.10
C ARG A 318 -12.77 16.86 -12.20
N ASP A 319 -13.60 17.91 -12.25
CA ASP A 319 -13.53 18.91 -13.31
C ASP A 319 -12.35 19.88 -13.13
N ASP A 320 -11.91 20.14 -11.88
CA ASP A 320 -10.82 21.07 -11.58
C ASP A 320 -9.43 20.44 -11.57
N TYR A 321 -9.33 19.14 -11.25
CA TYR A 321 -8.03 18.49 -11.00
C TYR A 321 -7.80 17.19 -11.78
N ILE A 322 -8.86 16.47 -12.16
CA ILE A 322 -8.69 15.18 -12.81
C ILE A 322 -8.78 15.34 -14.33
N ASN A 323 -9.85 15.95 -14.82
CA ASN A 323 -10.07 16.18 -16.25
C ASN A 323 -9.47 17.52 -16.70
N THR A 324 -8.25 17.83 -16.27
CA THR A 324 -7.58 19.08 -16.61
C THR A 324 -6.43 18.81 -17.57
N GLY A 325 -6.11 19.79 -18.43
CA GLY A 325 -5.01 19.71 -19.39
C GLY A 325 -5.36 18.94 -20.67
N ASP A 326 -4.33 18.46 -21.34
CA ASP A 326 -4.47 17.69 -22.61
C ASP A 326 -4.56 16.18 -22.29
N ASN A 327 -5.55 15.78 -21.48
CA ASN A 327 -5.75 14.38 -21.14
C ASN A 327 -6.27 13.60 -22.35
N ASP A 328 -5.63 12.48 -22.68
CA ASP A 328 -6.11 11.52 -23.67
C ASP A 328 -7.36 10.76 -23.18
N LEU A 329 -7.51 10.64 -21.85
CA LEU A 329 -8.61 9.94 -21.22
C LEU A 329 -9.26 10.82 -20.14
N GLU A 330 -10.57 10.99 -20.20
CA GLU A 330 -11.35 11.69 -19.20
C GLU A 330 -12.27 10.73 -18.44
N VAL A 331 -12.48 11.01 -17.15
CA VAL A 331 -13.46 10.28 -16.34
C VAL A 331 -14.81 10.98 -16.35
N GLY A 332 -15.86 10.20 -16.53
CA GLY A 332 -17.22 10.66 -16.51
C GLY A 332 -17.83 10.73 -15.09
N ARG A 333 -19.14 11.00 -15.03
CA ARG A 333 -19.91 11.04 -13.77
C ARG A 333 -19.93 9.72 -12.99
N TRP A 334 -19.54 8.61 -13.60
CA TRP A 334 -19.38 7.33 -12.92
C TRP A 334 -18.31 7.40 -11.81
N TRP A 335 -17.26 8.22 -12.00
CA TRP A 335 -16.24 8.45 -10.99
C TRP A 335 -16.83 9.14 -9.75
N ASP A 336 -17.68 10.15 -9.96
CA ASP A 336 -18.39 10.82 -8.87
C ASP A 336 -19.26 9.82 -8.09
N LEU A 337 -19.97 8.94 -8.81
CA LEU A 337 -20.77 7.86 -8.21
C LEU A 337 -19.90 6.91 -7.37
N CYS A 338 -18.75 6.52 -7.90
CA CYS A 338 -17.80 5.67 -7.17
C CYS A 338 -17.34 6.35 -5.88
N LEU A 339 -16.96 7.62 -5.92
CA LEU A 339 -16.42 8.33 -4.77
C LEU A 339 -17.47 8.69 -3.70
N TYR A 340 -18.66 9.12 -4.11
CA TYR A 340 -19.68 9.63 -3.20
C TYR A 340 -20.71 8.59 -2.75
N LEU A 341 -20.83 7.48 -3.47
CA LEU A 341 -21.77 6.41 -3.12
C LEU A 341 -21.11 5.05 -2.94
N ALA A 342 -20.40 4.54 -3.96
CA ALA A 342 -19.86 3.20 -3.88
C ALA A 342 -18.79 3.08 -2.79
N PHE A 343 -17.83 4.00 -2.73
CA PHE A 343 -16.76 3.96 -1.73
C PHE A 343 -17.27 3.99 -0.27
N PRO A 344 -18.15 4.92 0.16
CA PRO A 344 -18.67 4.91 1.53
C PRO A 344 -19.43 3.64 1.89
N ILE A 345 -20.20 3.09 0.95
CA ILE A 345 -20.93 1.84 1.17
C ILE A 345 -19.95 0.68 1.33
N LEU A 346 -19.02 0.50 0.38
CA LEU A 346 -18.05 -0.57 0.42
C LEU A 346 -17.13 -0.48 1.63
N PHE A 347 -16.68 0.72 1.98
CA PHE A 347 -15.91 0.97 3.20
C PHE A 347 -16.69 0.55 4.45
N SER A 348 -17.97 0.94 4.53
CA SER A 348 -18.81 0.62 5.69
C SER A 348 -19.05 -0.88 5.80
N VAL A 349 -19.35 -1.55 4.69
CA VAL A 349 -19.55 -3.02 4.66
C VAL A 349 -18.27 -3.72 5.10
N LEU A 350 -17.12 -3.33 4.56
CA LEU A 350 -15.83 -3.92 4.89
C LEU A 350 -15.50 -3.76 6.39
N MET A 351 -15.62 -2.53 6.92
CA MET A 351 -15.32 -2.26 8.33
C MET A 351 -16.29 -2.96 9.29
N LEU A 352 -17.59 -2.94 8.97
CA LEU A 352 -18.60 -3.63 9.79
C LEU A 352 -18.39 -5.13 9.80
N SER A 353 -18.01 -5.72 8.66
CA SER A 353 -17.71 -7.16 8.58
C SER A 353 -16.47 -7.51 9.41
N TYR A 354 -15.36 -6.82 9.23
CA TYR A 354 -14.15 -7.13 9.99
C TYR A 354 -14.29 -6.88 11.49
N PHE A 355 -14.84 -5.72 11.88
CA PHE A 355 -15.03 -5.44 13.31
C PHE A 355 -16.13 -6.32 13.92
N GLY A 356 -17.16 -6.64 13.15
CA GLY A 356 -18.21 -7.57 13.57
C GLY A 356 -17.67 -8.98 13.82
N ASP A 357 -16.88 -9.50 12.89
CA ASP A 357 -16.22 -10.80 13.03
C ASP A 357 -15.25 -10.82 14.23
N MET A 358 -14.45 -9.78 14.37
CA MET A 358 -13.53 -9.65 15.50
C MET A 358 -14.27 -9.63 16.85
N ILE A 359 -15.37 -8.87 16.94
CA ILE A 359 -16.19 -8.81 18.16
C ILE A 359 -16.86 -10.15 18.46
N ALA A 360 -17.29 -10.89 17.43
CA ALA A 360 -17.99 -12.16 17.59
C ALA A 360 -17.05 -13.32 17.93
N ASN A 361 -15.83 -13.32 17.37
CA ASN A 361 -14.96 -14.50 17.36
C ASN A 361 -13.67 -14.34 18.18
N THR A 362 -13.40 -13.16 18.76
CA THR A 362 -12.19 -12.94 19.57
C THR A 362 -12.53 -12.83 21.05
N GLU A 363 -11.99 -13.72 21.87
CA GLU A 363 -12.05 -13.62 23.31
C GLU A 363 -11.33 -12.35 23.80
N ASP A 364 -11.83 -11.69 24.84
CA ASP A 364 -11.25 -10.46 25.39
C ASP A 364 -10.95 -9.38 24.32
N VAL A 365 -11.85 -9.20 23.35
CA VAL A 365 -11.67 -8.31 22.18
C VAL A 365 -11.29 -6.87 22.54
N TRP A 366 -11.72 -6.38 23.70
CA TRP A 366 -11.46 -5.01 24.18
C TRP A 366 -10.16 -4.88 25.00
N ASN A 367 -9.48 -5.98 25.31
CA ASN A 367 -8.25 -5.96 26.07
C ASN A 367 -7.09 -5.45 25.20
N PRO A 368 -6.42 -4.33 25.59
CA PRO A 368 -5.28 -3.79 24.81
C PRO A 368 -4.06 -4.72 24.75
N ALA A 369 -3.98 -5.69 25.65
CA ALA A 369 -2.92 -6.70 25.63
C ALA A 369 -3.23 -7.88 24.68
N ASN A 370 -4.45 -8.00 24.16
CA ASN A 370 -4.80 -9.02 23.20
C ASN A 370 -4.34 -8.61 21.79
N PRO A 371 -3.36 -9.31 21.19
CA PRO A 371 -2.78 -8.93 19.90
C PRO A 371 -3.74 -9.07 18.71
N LYS A 372 -4.86 -9.79 18.89
CA LYS A 372 -5.91 -10.01 17.87
C LYS A 372 -7.19 -9.23 18.15
N GLY A 373 -7.22 -8.41 19.19
CA GLY A 373 -8.42 -7.68 19.62
C GLY A 373 -8.53 -6.27 19.06
N LEU A 374 -9.71 -5.69 19.18
CA LEU A 374 -9.96 -4.27 18.90
C LEU A 374 -9.26 -3.35 19.91
N GLY A 375 -9.08 -3.82 21.15
CA GLY A 375 -8.47 -3.03 22.22
C GLY A 375 -7.07 -2.56 21.88
N ILE A 376 -6.23 -3.42 21.29
CA ILE A 376 -4.86 -3.05 20.87
C ILE A 376 -4.88 -2.03 19.73
N ILE A 377 -5.77 -2.19 18.73
CA ILE A 377 -5.92 -1.26 17.61
C ILE A 377 -6.27 0.13 18.13
N LEU A 378 -7.32 0.23 18.96
CA LEU A 378 -7.77 1.49 19.52
C LEU A 378 -6.73 2.14 20.42
N ALA A 379 -5.99 1.35 21.20
CA ALA A 379 -4.91 1.86 22.04
C ALA A 379 -3.79 2.50 21.20
N PHE A 380 -3.30 1.80 20.17
CA PHE A 380 -2.26 2.33 19.28
C PHE A 380 -2.75 3.57 18.53
N TRP A 381 -3.95 3.53 17.94
CA TRP A 381 -4.50 4.68 17.22
C TRP A 381 -4.72 5.88 18.13
N SER A 382 -5.15 5.65 19.38
CA SER A 382 -5.30 6.73 20.38
C SER A 382 -3.96 7.37 20.70
N VAL A 383 -2.91 6.57 20.89
CA VAL A 383 -1.55 7.10 21.13
C VAL A 383 -1.08 7.94 19.93
N VAL A 384 -1.25 7.43 18.72
CA VAL A 384 -0.87 8.15 17.49
C VAL A 384 -1.67 9.44 17.36
N ALA A 385 -2.98 9.40 17.56
CA ALA A 385 -3.84 10.60 17.51
C ALA A 385 -3.41 11.64 18.54
N ILE A 386 -3.13 11.23 19.79
CA ILE A 386 -2.65 12.13 20.86
C ILE A 386 -1.32 12.77 20.45
N VAL A 387 -0.39 11.99 19.90
CA VAL A 387 0.91 12.51 19.43
C VAL A 387 0.70 13.55 18.34
N PHE A 388 -0.09 13.25 17.30
CA PHE A 388 -0.35 14.18 16.20
C PHE A 388 -1.09 15.43 16.66
N ILE A 389 -2.10 15.32 17.52
CA ILE A 389 -2.80 16.47 18.09
C ILE A 389 -1.84 17.34 18.90
N SER A 390 -1.00 16.71 19.72
CA SER A 390 -0.02 17.43 20.55
C SER A 390 1.05 18.15 19.74
N LEU A 391 1.47 17.53 18.63
CA LEU A 391 2.48 18.08 17.72
C LEU A 391 1.88 18.99 16.64
N ASN A 392 0.56 19.09 16.54
CA ASN A 392 -0.11 19.78 15.42
C ASN A 392 0.36 21.23 15.27
N LYS A 393 0.40 22.01 16.38
CA LYS A 393 0.89 23.40 16.37
C LYS A 393 2.35 23.50 15.94
N TRP A 394 3.17 22.54 16.33
CA TRP A 394 4.60 22.51 15.92
C TRP A 394 4.76 22.13 14.44
N LEU A 395 3.94 21.20 13.93
CA LEU A 395 3.94 20.78 12.54
C LEU A 395 3.50 21.92 11.61
N ILE A 396 2.47 22.70 12.00
CA ILE A 396 1.94 23.82 11.23
C ILE A 396 2.87 25.05 11.30
N ALA A 397 3.49 25.31 12.45
CA ALA A 397 4.33 26.52 12.67
C ALA A 397 5.65 26.52 11.92
N ARG A 398 6.05 25.41 11.29
CA ARG A 398 7.26 25.38 10.46
C ARG A 398 6.89 25.69 9.02
N PRO A 399 7.41 26.77 8.43
CA PRO A 399 7.08 27.13 7.06
C PRO A 399 7.51 26.03 6.11
N LEU A 400 6.55 25.48 5.38
CA LEU A 400 6.72 24.56 4.25
C LEU A 400 7.66 25.12 3.15
N TYR A 401 7.97 26.41 3.23
CA TYR A 401 8.70 27.18 2.21
C TYR A 401 10.11 27.62 2.62
N ARG A 402 10.75 26.93 3.55
CA ARG A 402 12.08 27.29 4.03
C ARG A 402 13.17 27.28 2.95
N ASN A 403 12.91 26.68 1.80
CA ASN A 403 13.84 26.53 0.67
C ASN A 403 13.45 27.33 -0.57
N VAL A 404 12.53 28.30 -0.48
CA VAL A 404 12.34 29.27 -1.55
C VAL A 404 13.59 30.17 -1.54
N PRO A 405 14.40 30.23 -2.63
CA PRO A 405 15.53 31.12 -2.68
C PRO A 405 15.07 32.57 -2.42
N GLU A 406 15.80 33.32 -1.60
CA GLU A 406 15.53 34.75 -1.42
C GLU A 406 15.50 35.41 -2.80
N GLY A 407 14.35 36.01 -3.16
CA GLY A 407 14.13 36.65 -4.45
C GLY A 407 13.47 35.79 -5.53
N ALA A 408 13.13 34.51 -5.26
CA ALA A 408 12.20 33.77 -6.09
C ALA A 408 10.78 34.16 -5.68
N GLU A 409 10.16 35.05 -6.44
CA GLU A 409 8.70 35.22 -6.41
C GLU A 409 8.11 33.83 -6.74
N ALA A 410 7.44 33.21 -5.78
CA ALA A 410 6.67 32.03 -6.07
C ALA A 410 5.64 32.43 -7.11
N ASP A 411 5.72 31.84 -8.29
CA ASP A 411 4.73 32.10 -9.33
C ASP A 411 3.42 31.43 -8.91
N ILE A 412 2.64 32.19 -8.16
CA ILE A 412 1.37 31.78 -7.55
C ILE A 412 0.33 31.45 -8.62
N SER A 413 0.50 32.01 -9.84
CA SER A 413 -0.35 31.69 -10.99
C SER A 413 -0.23 30.23 -11.42
N LEU A 414 0.83 29.54 -10.98
CA LEU A 414 1.08 28.12 -11.26
C LEU A 414 0.42 27.17 -10.25
N LEU A 415 -0.14 27.68 -9.15
CA LEU A 415 -0.90 26.85 -8.22
C LEU A 415 -2.33 26.65 -8.74
N PRO A 416 -2.90 25.47 -8.67
CA PRO A 416 -4.31 25.25 -8.94
C PRO A 416 -5.14 26.20 -8.05
N GLY A 417 -5.90 27.11 -8.66
CA GLY A 417 -6.60 28.16 -7.93
C GLY A 417 -5.81 29.46 -7.75
N GLY A 418 -4.78 29.72 -8.59
CA GLY A 418 -3.95 30.92 -8.53
C GLY A 418 -4.67 32.26 -8.55
N ASP A 419 -5.94 32.26 -8.96
CA ASP A 419 -6.87 33.40 -8.86
C ASP A 419 -7.65 33.41 -7.53
N ASP A 420 -7.39 32.47 -6.62
CA ASP A 420 -8.05 32.42 -5.30
C ASP A 420 -7.47 33.53 -4.40
N PRO A 421 -8.32 34.39 -3.80
CA PRO A 421 -7.87 35.43 -2.88
C PRO A 421 -6.96 34.92 -1.75
N LEU A 422 -7.19 33.70 -1.27
CA LEU A 422 -6.35 33.05 -0.25
C LEU A 422 -4.92 32.76 -0.75
N VAL A 423 -4.78 32.33 -1.99
CA VAL A 423 -3.48 32.05 -2.61
C VAL A 423 -2.76 33.37 -2.91
N THR A 424 -3.49 34.40 -3.34
CA THR A 424 -2.96 35.73 -3.61
C THR A 424 -2.49 36.42 -2.32
N VAL A 425 -3.22 36.24 -1.21
CA VAL A 425 -2.83 36.81 0.10
C VAL A 425 -1.59 36.09 0.66
N LEU A 426 -1.46 34.80 0.50
CA LEU A 426 -0.27 34.04 0.93
C LEU A 426 0.99 34.38 0.14
N GLY A 427 0.85 34.90 -1.11
CA GLY A 427 1.96 35.29 -1.95
C GLY A 427 2.36 36.77 -1.88
N ALA A 428 1.46 37.63 -1.47
CA ALA A 428 1.69 39.07 -1.46
C ALA A 428 2.36 39.59 -0.19
N ASP A 429 2.33 38.83 0.91
CA ASP A 429 2.86 39.30 2.19
C ASP A 429 3.40 38.13 3.03
N ALA A 430 4.66 37.80 2.79
CA ALA A 430 5.36 36.78 3.58
C ALA A 430 5.53 37.13 5.07
N SER A 431 5.00 38.30 5.51
CA SER A 431 4.98 38.78 6.89
C SER A 431 3.67 38.52 7.62
N ILE A 432 2.66 37.93 6.96
CA ILE A 432 1.40 37.60 7.63
C ILE A 432 1.62 36.42 8.58
N ASP A 433 1.42 36.66 9.86
CA ASP A 433 1.51 35.68 10.90
C ASP A 433 0.41 34.60 10.66
N MET A 434 0.82 33.44 10.18
CA MET A 434 -0.06 32.29 9.91
C MET A 434 -0.90 31.90 11.13
N THR A 435 -0.56 32.39 12.32
CA THR A 435 -1.28 32.15 13.57
C THR A 435 -2.65 32.85 13.56
N GLU A 436 -2.79 34.02 12.91
CA GLU A 436 -4.07 34.72 12.80
C GLU A 436 -5.00 34.07 11.79
N LEU A 437 -4.47 33.64 10.63
CA LEU A 437 -5.25 32.96 9.59
C LEU A 437 -5.80 31.58 10.01
N VAL A 438 -5.05 30.87 10.84
CA VAL A 438 -5.48 29.58 11.39
C VAL A 438 -6.50 29.79 12.52
N ALA A 439 -6.45 30.89 13.26
CA ALA A 439 -7.43 31.22 14.28
C ALA A 439 -8.80 31.57 13.66
N GLU A 440 -8.82 32.32 12.55
CA GLU A 440 -10.08 32.63 11.81
C GLU A 440 -10.68 31.41 11.07
N ALA A 441 -9.90 30.38 10.77
CA ALA A 441 -10.40 29.18 10.11
C ALA A 441 -10.94 28.12 11.08
N ILE A 442 -10.78 28.35 12.41
CA ILE A 442 -11.22 27.43 13.48
C ILE A 442 -12.51 27.96 14.19
N ASP A 443 -12.79 29.26 14.09
CA ASP A 443 -14.08 29.85 14.45
C ASP A 443 -15.08 29.77 13.29
#